data_bca97d6b1155879a32ec4b1a5ed25981
#
_entry.id   bca97d6b1155879a32ec4b1a5ed25981
#
_cell.length_a   1.000
_cell.length_b   1.000
_cell.length_c   1.000
_cell.angle_alpha   90.00
_cell.angle_beta   90.00
_cell.angle_gamma   90.00
#
_symmetry.space_group_name_H-M   'P 1'
#
loop_
_entity.id
_entity.type
_entity.pdbx_description
1 polymer ?
#
loop_
_entity_poly.entity_id
_entity_poly.type
_entity_poly.pdbx_seq_one_letter_code
_entity_poly.pdbx_strand_id
1 'polypeptide(L)'
;DSPAFGEAQLDYRKARTMLSVMEKALERATALLDRGAIGAGEQQRREADYENARADLHEAEEKLHLLGMTEREIQRLAAKTLPHAEVARVSLRAPFTGDVIERNATIGEVIDPNTTLFAVADLSTVWVRADFPEQQAGRLKTGLTIEVRVSAYPETMFRGAITYVGAVIDPTTRTVTARAEVS
;
A
#
# COMPACT_ATOMS: atom_id res chain seq x y z
N ASP A 1 -4.08 -6.19 -15.72
CA ASP A 1 -5.50 -6.48 -15.46
C ASP A 1 -5.60 -7.63 -14.47
N SER A 2 -6.31 -7.43 -13.36
CA SER A 2 -6.49 -8.45 -12.32
C SER A 2 -7.94 -8.97 -12.36
N PRO A 3 -8.15 -10.27 -12.70
CA PRO A 3 -9.48 -10.85 -12.67
C PRO A 3 -10.15 -10.76 -11.30
N ALA A 4 -9.37 -11.00 -10.21
CA ALA A 4 -9.86 -10.90 -8.84
C ALA A 4 -10.35 -9.49 -8.49
N PHE A 5 -9.70 -8.46 -9.01
CA PHE A 5 -10.11 -7.08 -8.81
C PHE A 5 -11.42 -6.76 -9.55
N GLY A 6 -11.57 -7.23 -10.77
CA GLY A 6 -12.82 -7.10 -11.53
C GLY A 6 -13.99 -7.81 -10.84
N GLU A 7 -13.76 -9.01 -10.31
CA GLU A 7 -14.76 -9.76 -9.56
C GLU A 7 -15.18 -9.03 -8.28
N ALA A 8 -14.23 -8.55 -7.49
CA ALA A 8 -14.54 -7.79 -6.27
C ALA A 8 -15.35 -6.53 -6.55
N GLN A 9 -15.09 -5.82 -7.65
CA GLN A 9 -15.90 -4.67 -8.06
C GLN A 9 -17.32 -5.04 -8.47
N LEU A 10 -17.50 -6.20 -9.11
CA LEU A 10 -18.83 -6.70 -9.47
C LEU A 10 -19.60 -7.11 -8.21
N ASP A 11 -18.95 -7.77 -7.25
CA ASP A 11 -19.56 -8.18 -5.98
C ASP A 11 -20.02 -6.94 -5.19
N TYR A 12 -19.18 -5.91 -5.09
CA TYR A 12 -19.54 -4.64 -4.47
C TYR A 12 -20.79 -4.00 -5.11
N ARG A 13 -20.87 -3.97 -6.44
CA ARG A 13 -22.03 -3.42 -7.14
C ARG A 13 -23.31 -4.22 -6.88
N LYS A 14 -23.20 -5.56 -6.85
CA LYS A 14 -24.32 -6.44 -6.54
C LYS A 14 -24.81 -6.20 -5.11
N ALA A 15 -23.91 -6.23 -4.13
CA ALA A 15 -24.21 -6.02 -2.73
C ALA A 15 -24.88 -4.65 -2.51
N ARG A 16 -24.35 -3.59 -3.12
CA ARG A 16 -24.93 -2.25 -3.03
C ARG A 16 -26.33 -2.16 -3.64
N THR A 17 -26.54 -2.81 -4.78
CA THR A 17 -27.87 -2.86 -5.40
C THR A 17 -28.86 -3.59 -4.50
N MET A 18 -28.43 -4.72 -3.91
CA MET A 18 -29.25 -5.50 -2.98
C MET A 18 -29.60 -4.69 -1.74
N LEU A 19 -28.63 -3.98 -1.14
CA LEU A 19 -28.90 -3.09 0.00
C LEU A 19 -29.99 -2.06 -0.33
N SER A 20 -29.90 -1.39 -1.48
CA SER A 20 -30.91 -0.41 -1.90
C SER A 20 -32.31 -1.04 -2.09
N VAL A 21 -32.37 -2.29 -2.55
CA VAL A 21 -33.64 -3.02 -2.68
C VAL A 21 -34.21 -3.35 -1.31
N MET A 22 -33.39 -3.84 -0.37
CA MET A 22 -33.81 -4.21 0.98
C MET A 22 -34.20 -2.99 1.81
N GLU A 23 -33.48 -1.87 1.68
CA GLU A 23 -33.83 -0.57 2.29
C GLU A 23 -35.24 -0.15 1.91
N LYS A 24 -35.55 -0.12 0.62
CA LYS A 24 -36.89 0.21 0.12
C LYS A 24 -37.97 -0.81 0.55
N ALA A 25 -37.59 -2.07 0.73
CA ALA A 25 -38.50 -3.10 1.22
C ALA A 25 -38.82 -2.87 2.70
N LEU A 26 -37.82 -2.52 3.50
CA LEU A 26 -38.01 -2.18 4.92
C LEU A 26 -38.84 -0.91 5.08
N GLU A 27 -38.54 0.16 4.31
CA GLU A 27 -39.34 1.38 4.34
C GLU A 27 -40.83 1.11 4.07
N ARG A 28 -41.13 0.30 3.03
CA ARG A 28 -42.52 -0.08 2.71
C ARG A 28 -43.14 -0.91 3.83
N ALA A 29 -42.40 -1.85 4.42
CA ALA A 29 -42.89 -2.68 5.50
C ALA A 29 -43.22 -1.83 6.75
N THR A 30 -42.33 -0.90 7.10
CA THR A 30 -42.56 0.05 8.21
C THR A 30 -43.84 0.87 7.97
N ALA A 31 -44.03 1.43 6.79
CA ALA A 31 -45.20 2.22 6.43
C ALA A 31 -46.52 1.36 6.46
N LEU A 32 -46.43 0.06 6.13
CA LEU A 32 -47.56 -0.86 6.20
C LEU A 32 -47.88 -1.29 7.63
N LEU A 33 -46.87 -1.46 8.46
CA LEU A 33 -47.05 -1.74 9.89
C LEU A 33 -47.77 -0.59 10.60
N ASP A 34 -47.33 0.67 10.34
CA ASP A 34 -47.97 1.87 10.91
C ASP A 34 -49.47 1.99 10.55
N ARG A 35 -49.85 1.45 9.39
CA ARG A 35 -51.25 1.39 8.95
C ARG A 35 -51.99 0.13 9.42
N GLY A 36 -51.34 -0.75 10.18
CA GLY A 36 -51.91 -2.00 10.62
C GLY A 36 -52.12 -3.04 9.51
N ALA A 37 -51.50 -2.85 8.33
CA ALA A 37 -51.68 -3.72 7.17
C ALA A 37 -50.82 -4.99 7.22
N ILE A 38 -49.73 -4.98 8.00
CA ILE A 38 -48.88 -6.16 8.26
C ILE A 38 -48.61 -6.31 9.76
N GLY A 39 -48.18 -7.51 10.19
CA GLY A 39 -47.75 -7.76 11.56
C GLY A 39 -46.27 -7.38 11.79
N ALA A 40 -45.93 -7.15 13.07
CA ALA A 40 -44.55 -6.81 13.48
C ALA A 40 -43.52 -7.87 13.03
N GLY A 41 -43.90 -9.15 12.98
CA GLY A 41 -42.98 -10.21 12.52
C GLY A 41 -42.54 -10.09 11.05
N GLU A 42 -43.40 -9.52 10.18
CA GLU A 42 -43.01 -9.26 8.77
C GLU A 42 -42.05 -8.08 8.68
N GLN A 43 -42.27 -7.02 9.43
CA GLN A 43 -41.36 -5.87 9.50
C GLN A 43 -39.98 -6.30 10.02
N GLN A 44 -39.92 -7.12 11.10
CA GLN A 44 -38.68 -7.66 11.64
C GLN A 44 -37.90 -8.51 10.62
N ARG A 45 -38.61 -9.28 9.78
CA ARG A 45 -37.94 -10.02 8.68
C ARG A 45 -37.28 -9.08 7.69
N ARG A 46 -37.95 -7.99 7.29
CA ARG A 46 -37.41 -7.02 6.36
C ARG A 46 -36.23 -6.24 6.95
N GLU A 47 -36.26 -5.99 8.24
CA GLU A 47 -35.16 -5.42 8.99
C GLU A 47 -33.95 -6.36 9.01
N ALA A 48 -34.15 -7.65 9.27
CA ALA A 48 -33.08 -8.64 9.21
C ALA A 48 -32.49 -8.78 7.76
N ASP A 49 -33.37 -8.78 6.75
CA ASP A 49 -32.93 -8.81 5.34
C ASP A 49 -32.07 -7.58 5.00
N TYR A 50 -32.44 -6.39 5.50
CA TYR A 50 -31.68 -5.16 5.31
C TYR A 50 -30.31 -5.22 6.02
N GLU A 51 -30.27 -5.66 7.28
CA GLU A 51 -29.01 -5.78 8.03
C GLU A 51 -28.07 -6.82 7.40
N ASN A 52 -28.59 -7.94 6.88
CA ASN A 52 -27.79 -8.89 6.12
C ASN A 52 -27.21 -8.26 4.85
N ALA A 53 -28.02 -7.58 4.05
CA ALA A 53 -27.54 -6.90 2.85
C ALA A 53 -26.50 -5.80 3.13
N ARG A 54 -26.62 -5.15 4.31
CA ARG A 54 -25.65 -4.16 4.78
C ARG A 54 -24.31 -4.81 5.16
N ALA A 55 -24.37 -5.97 5.81
CA ALA A 55 -23.17 -6.75 6.13
C ALA A 55 -22.46 -7.23 4.86
N ASP A 56 -23.21 -7.73 3.87
CA ASP A 56 -22.66 -8.15 2.57
C ASP A 56 -21.97 -6.99 1.83
N LEU A 57 -22.55 -5.80 1.89
CA LEU A 57 -21.92 -4.61 1.29
C LEU A 57 -20.60 -4.27 2.00
N HIS A 58 -20.59 -4.29 3.32
CA HIS A 58 -19.40 -4.02 4.11
C HIS A 58 -18.27 -5.03 3.81
N GLU A 59 -18.60 -6.33 3.71
CA GLU A 59 -17.63 -7.36 3.31
C GLU A 59 -17.03 -7.08 1.91
N ALA A 60 -17.88 -6.67 0.96
CA ALA A 60 -17.42 -6.34 -0.38
C ALA A 60 -16.54 -5.07 -0.42
N GLU A 61 -16.81 -4.07 0.44
CA GLU A 61 -15.97 -2.88 0.62
C GLU A 61 -14.60 -3.24 1.20
N GLU A 62 -14.55 -4.05 2.25
CA GLU A 62 -13.31 -4.54 2.86
C GLU A 62 -12.46 -5.32 1.85
N LYS A 63 -13.08 -6.18 1.02
CA LYS A 63 -12.39 -6.90 -0.05
C LYS A 63 -11.73 -5.93 -1.05
N LEU A 64 -12.37 -4.83 -1.40
CA LEU A 64 -11.79 -3.80 -2.27
C LEU A 64 -10.64 -3.04 -1.58
N HIS A 65 -10.74 -2.76 -0.28
CA HIS A 65 -9.66 -2.16 0.50
C HIS A 65 -8.42 -3.06 0.56
N LEU A 66 -8.61 -4.37 0.78
CA LEU A 66 -7.53 -5.36 0.75
C LEU A 66 -6.83 -5.43 -0.61
N LEU A 67 -7.56 -5.15 -1.69
CA LEU A 67 -7.00 -5.05 -3.04
C LEU A 67 -6.40 -3.67 -3.36
N GLY A 68 -6.29 -2.78 -2.37
CA GLY A 68 -5.61 -1.49 -2.46
C GLY A 68 -6.45 -0.30 -2.92
N MET A 69 -7.80 -0.45 -3.00
CA MET A 69 -8.67 0.68 -3.30
C MET A 69 -8.84 1.60 -2.09
N THR A 70 -8.79 2.89 -2.34
CA THR A 70 -9.13 3.91 -1.36
C THR A 70 -10.65 4.11 -1.30
N GLU A 71 -11.16 4.57 -0.16
CA GLU A 71 -12.57 4.93 0.04
C GLU A 71 -13.13 5.84 -1.08
N ARG A 72 -12.33 6.83 -1.51
CA ARG A 72 -12.72 7.74 -2.62
C ARG A 72 -12.90 7.03 -3.95
N GLU A 73 -12.12 5.98 -4.21
CA GLU A 73 -12.21 5.17 -5.42
C GLU A 73 -13.44 4.26 -5.36
N ILE A 74 -13.75 3.68 -4.20
CA ILE A 74 -14.95 2.88 -3.97
C ILE A 74 -16.21 3.74 -4.16
N GLN A 75 -16.24 4.94 -3.59
CA GLN A 75 -17.35 5.89 -3.78
C GLN A 75 -17.55 6.30 -5.24
N ARG A 76 -16.46 6.44 -6.02
CA ARG A 76 -16.57 6.70 -7.48
C ARG A 76 -17.14 5.50 -8.24
N LEU A 77 -16.82 4.27 -7.85
CA LEU A 77 -17.46 3.07 -8.40
C LEU A 77 -18.96 3.07 -8.16
N ALA A 78 -19.37 3.59 -7.01
CA ALA A 78 -20.76 3.75 -6.65
C ALA A 78 -21.52 4.75 -7.55
N ALA A 79 -20.85 5.79 -8.04
CA ALA A 79 -21.47 6.90 -8.76
C ALA A 79 -21.49 6.71 -10.29
N LYS A 80 -20.65 5.83 -10.85
CA LYS A 80 -20.48 5.67 -12.32
C LYS A 80 -20.75 4.25 -12.79
N THR A 81 -21.51 4.13 -13.89
CA THR A 81 -21.46 2.94 -14.75
C THR A 81 -20.17 3.07 -15.58
N LEU A 82 -19.05 2.50 -15.07
CA LEU A 82 -17.79 2.53 -15.79
C LEU A 82 -17.84 1.57 -16.99
N PRO A 83 -17.25 1.92 -18.16
CA PRO A 83 -17.07 0.99 -19.27
C PRO A 83 -16.24 -0.22 -18.79
N HIS A 84 -16.52 -1.42 -19.34
CA HIS A 84 -15.85 -2.66 -18.95
C HIS A 84 -14.30 -2.60 -18.98
N ALA A 85 -13.73 -1.77 -19.83
CA ALA A 85 -12.27 -1.60 -19.96
C ALA A 85 -11.61 -0.87 -18.77
N GLU A 86 -12.35 -0.13 -17.95
CA GLU A 86 -11.81 0.57 -16.77
C GLU A 86 -11.94 -0.25 -15.48
N VAL A 87 -12.77 -1.30 -15.49
CA VAL A 87 -13.10 -2.09 -14.29
C VAL A 87 -11.92 -2.95 -13.81
N ALA A 88 -11.00 -3.32 -14.70
CA ALA A 88 -9.91 -4.25 -14.41
C ALA A 88 -8.55 -3.58 -14.15
N ARG A 89 -8.47 -2.25 -14.07
CA ARG A 89 -7.21 -1.53 -13.85
C ARG A 89 -6.95 -1.31 -12.37
N VAL A 90 -5.83 -1.85 -11.89
CA VAL A 90 -5.31 -1.62 -10.54
C VAL A 90 -4.22 -0.55 -10.62
N SER A 91 -4.34 0.51 -9.83
CA SER A 91 -3.30 1.53 -9.71
C SER A 91 -2.26 1.08 -8.69
N LEU A 92 -1.02 0.84 -9.15
CA LEU A 92 0.11 0.62 -8.26
C LEU A 92 0.68 1.99 -7.84
N ARG A 93 0.69 2.25 -6.53
CA ARG A 93 1.18 3.51 -5.96
C ARG A 93 2.47 3.29 -5.19
N ALA A 94 3.38 4.27 -5.25
CA ALA A 94 4.54 4.29 -4.38
C ALA A 94 4.08 4.46 -2.91
N PRO A 95 4.60 3.66 -1.96
CA PRO A 95 4.22 3.74 -0.54
C PRO A 95 4.76 4.99 0.16
N PHE A 96 5.81 5.59 -0.39
CA PHE A 96 6.45 6.82 0.10
C PHE A 96 7.00 7.64 -1.06
N THR A 97 7.40 8.88 -0.80
CA THR A 97 8.06 9.77 -1.76
C THR A 97 9.51 9.34 -1.93
N GLY A 98 9.96 9.14 -3.18
CA GLY A 98 11.32 8.71 -3.48
C GLY A 98 11.55 8.60 -4.99
N ASP A 99 12.74 8.17 -5.35
CA ASP A 99 13.14 7.93 -6.74
C ASP A 99 12.95 6.47 -7.14
N VAL A 100 12.52 6.25 -8.38
CA VAL A 100 12.43 4.90 -8.94
C VAL A 100 13.82 4.45 -9.35
N ILE A 101 14.40 3.53 -8.60
CA ILE A 101 15.76 3.01 -8.84
C ILE A 101 15.78 1.77 -9.74
N GLU A 102 14.65 1.07 -9.86
CA GLU A 102 14.52 -0.12 -10.71
C GLU A 102 13.11 -0.18 -11.31
N ARG A 103 13.01 -0.51 -12.60
CA ARG A 103 11.75 -0.69 -13.32
C ARG A 103 11.83 -1.95 -14.18
N ASN A 104 11.09 -2.97 -13.78
CA ASN A 104 10.99 -4.27 -14.47
C ASN A 104 9.63 -4.44 -15.20
N ALA A 105 8.80 -3.41 -15.21
CA ALA A 105 7.50 -3.45 -15.85
C ALA A 105 7.61 -3.14 -17.35
N THR A 106 7.04 -4.02 -18.19
CA THR A 106 6.91 -3.84 -19.64
C THR A 106 5.43 -3.79 -20.02
N ILE A 107 5.08 -2.87 -20.91
CA ILE A 107 3.68 -2.73 -21.37
C ILE A 107 3.28 -3.97 -22.17
N GLY A 108 2.17 -4.59 -21.80
CA GLY A 108 1.64 -5.80 -22.46
C GLY A 108 2.12 -7.13 -21.86
N GLU A 109 2.99 -7.08 -20.87
CA GLU A 109 3.47 -8.26 -20.16
C GLU A 109 2.45 -8.73 -19.11
N VAL A 110 2.32 -10.06 -18.99
CA VAL A 110 1.56 -10.69 -17.90
C VAL A 110 2.48 -10.84 -16.71
N ILE A 111 2.04 -10.34 -15.57
CA ILE A 111 2.86 -10.24 -14.36
C ILE A 111 2.30 -11.18 -13.30
N ASP A 112 3.19 -11.97 -12.71
CA ASP A 112 2.87 -12.78 -11.54
C ASP A 112 2.81 -11.93 -10.25
N PRO A 113 1.96 -12.28 -9.28
CA PRO A 113 1.79 -11.52 -8.03
C PRO A 113 3.08 -11.27 -7.24
N ASN A 114 4.10 -12.12 -7.40
CA ASN A 114 5.38 -12.04 -6.68
C ASN A 114 6.48 -11.33 -7.49
N THR A 115 6.16 -10.75 -8.64
CA THR A 115 7.15 -10.06 -9.47
C THR A 115 7.38 -8.63 -8.98
N THR A 116 8.63 -8.27 -8.73
CA THR A 116 9.00 -6.90 -8.41
C THR A 116 8.95 -6.05 -9.67
N LEU A 117 8.01 -5.11 -9.74
CA LEU A 117 7.81 -4.23 -10.90
C LEU A 117 8.64 -2.95 -10.81
N PHE A 118 8.71 -2.38 -9.62
CA PHE A 118 9.44 -1.14 -9.35
C PHE A 118 10.14 -1.26 -8.00
N ALA A 119 11.34 -0.71 -7.90
CA ALA A 119 11.97 -0.41 -6.63
C ALA A 119 12.05 1.11 -6.46
N VAL A 120 11.57 1.60 -5.31
CA VAL A 120 11.60 3.01 -4.95
C VAL A 120 12.50 3.18 -3.74
N ALA A 121 13.41 4.15 -3.79
CA ALA A 121 14.30 4.46 -2.67
C ALA A 121 14.25 5.95 -2.35
N ASP A 122 14.37 6.25 -1.06
CA ASP A 122 14.67 7.60 -0.61
C ASP A 122 16.19 7.80 -0.70
N LEU A 123 16.61 8.70 -1.60
CA LEU A 123 18.01 9.02 -1.84
C LEU A 123 18.44 10.31 -1.13
N SER A 124 17.63 10.86 -0.25
CA SER A 124 17.97 12.06 0.53
C SER A 124 19.15 11.83 1.48
N THR A 125 19.29 10.58 1.94
CA THR A 125 20.45 10.14 2.71
C THR A 125 20.97 8.83 2.15
N VAL A 126 22.28 8.68 2.12
CA VAL A 126 22.96 7.45 1.65
C VAL A 126 23.92 6.93 2.70
N TRP A 127 24.10 5.64 2.71
CA TRP A 127 25.07 5.01 3.59
C TRP A 127 26.40 4.80 2.84
N VAL A 128 27.47 5.25 3.50
CA VAL A 128 28.83 4.96 3.08
C VAL A 128 29.38 3.88 4.00
N ARG A 129 29.77 2.74 3.43
CA ARG A 129 30.50 1.70 4.13
C ARG A 129 31.98 1.85 3.84
N ALA A 130 32.79 1.94 4.87
CA ALA A 130 34.23 2.02 4.76
C ALA A 130 34.88 0.99 5.68
N ASP A 131 35.94 0.34 5.19
CA ASP A 131 36.73 -0.63 5.95
C ASP A 131 38.04 0.01 6.36
N PHE A 132 38.24 0.13 7.67
CA PHE A 132 39.41 0.79 8.27
C PHE A 132 40.40 -0.24 8.80
N PRO A 133 41.71 -0.06 8.61
CA PRO A 133 42.72 -0.91 9.22
C PRO A 133 42.59 -0.98 10.75
N GLU A 134 42.86 -2.16 11.35
CA GLU A 134 42.81 -2.41 12.79
C GLU A 134 43.49 -1.31 13.63
N GLN A 135 44.63 -0.80 13.16
CA GLN A 135 45.39 0.27 13.82
C GLN A 135 44.60 1.58 14.01
N GLN A 136 43.59 1.80 13.19
CA GLN A 136 42.72 2.99 13.24
C GLN A 136 41.41 2.73 14.01
N ALA A 137 41.08 1.48 14.28
CA ALA A 137 39.81 1.08 14.90
C ALA A 137 39.54 1.80 16.25
N GLY A 138 40.58 2.00 17.07
CA GLY A 138 40.45 2.69 18.35
C GLY A 138 40.07 4.18 18.26
N ARG A 139 40.17 4.79 17.07
CA ARG A 139 39.80 6.18 16.83
C ARG A 139 38.38 6.32 16.29
N LEU A 140 37.79 5.23 15.81
CA LEU A 140 36.44 5.21 15.25
C LEU A 140 35.41 5.23 16.37
N LYS A 141 34.49 6.17 16.32
CA LYS A 141 33.38 6.29 17.26
C LYS A 141 32.13 6.70 16.51
N THR A 142 30.97 6.20 16.96
CA THR A 142 29.69 6.73 16.50
C THR A 142 29.58 8.20 16.80
N GLY A 143 29.00 8.97 15.86
CA GLY A 143 28.92 10.43 15.94
C GLY A 143 30.15 11.19 15.39
N LEU A 144 31.23 10.49 15.00
CA LEU A 144 32.36 11.13 14.35
C LEU A 144 31.94 11.66 12.98
N THR A 145 32.15 12.95 12.76
CA THR A 145 31.91 13.58 11.44
C THR A 145 32.93 13.12 10.43
N ILE A 146 32.46 12.80 9.26
CA ILE A 146 33.28 12.41 8.11
C ILE A 146 33.03 13.33 6.92
N GLU A 147 34.03 13.44 6.08
CA GLU A 147 33.92 14.10 4.77
C GLU A 147 34.19 13.06 3.69
N VAL A 148 33.25 12.94 2.75
CA VAL A 148 33.32 11.98 1.65
C VAL A 148 33.48 12.74 0.34
N ARG A 149 34.47 12.36 -0.45
CA ARG A 149 34.64 12.82 -1.82
C ARG A 149 34.49 11.65 -2.77
N VAL A 150 33.73 11.84 -3.83
CA VAL A 150 33.52 10.82 -4.85
C VAL A 150 34.01 11.31 -6.19
N SER A 151 34.60 10.43 -6.98
CA SER A 151 35.20 10.79 -8.27
C SER A 151 34.20 11.36 -9.28
N ALA A 152 32.90 10.99 -9.13
CA ALA A 152 31.84 11.50 -9.98
C ALA A 152 31.50 12.98 -9.72
N TYR A 153 31.82 13.49 -8.51
CA TYR A 153 31.58 14.88 -8.11
C TYR A 153 32.79 15.43 -7.38
N PRO A 154 33.90 15.71 -8.12
CA PRO A 154 35.20 16.06 -7.52
C PRO A 154 35.19 17.39 -6.75
N GLU A 155 34.32 18.31 -7.15
CA GLU A 155 34.14 19.63 -6.49
C GLU A 155 33.19 19.61 -5.31
N THR A 156 32.46 18.50 -5.10
CA THR A 156 31.46 18.41 -4.05
C THR A 156 32.01 17.61 -2.87
N MET A 157 31.93 18.19 -1.68
CA MET A 157 32.26 17.52 -0.43
C MET A 157 30.98 17.18 0.31
N PHE A 158 30.73 15.89 0.46
CA PHE A 158 29.60 15.39 1.21
C PHE A 158 29.99 15.21 2.67
N ARG A 159 29.14 15.68 3.57
CA ARG A 159 29.36 15.56 5.01
C ARG A 159 28.41 14.54 5.61
N GLY A 160 28.91 13.80 6.58
CA GLY A 160 28.12 12.80 7.27
C GLY A 160 28.68 12.47 8.64
N ALA A 161 28.03 11.54 9.31
CA ALA A 161 28.48 11.06 10.60
C ALA A 161 28.50 9.54 10.63
N ILE A 162 29.48 8.96 11.36
CA ILE A 162 29.54 7.52 11.59
C ILE A 162 28.37 7.13 12.47
N THR A 163 27.51 6.25 11.95
CA THR A 163 26.34 5.71 12.68
C THR A 163 26.58 4.33 13.26
N TYR A 164 27.58 3.61 12.75
CA TYR A 164 27.93 2.27 13.22
C TYR A 164 29.43 2.00 13.06
N VAL A 165 30.01 1.35 14.04
CA VAL A 165 31.38 0.80 14.00
C VAL A 165 31.30 -0.67 14.35
N GLY A 166 31.84 -1.54 13.51
CA GLY A 166 31.88 -2.99 13.75
C GLY A 166 32.69 -3.33 14.99
N ALA A 167 32.13 -4.23 15.80
CA ALA A 167 32.82 -4.71 17.01
C ALA A 167 33.83 -5.85 16.73
N VAL A 168 33.83 -6.36 15.50
CA VAL A 168 34.66 -7.50 15.09
C VAL A 168 35.59 -7.08 13.97
N ILE A 169 36.84 -7.48 14.07
CA ILE A 169 37.87 -7.32 13.04
C ILE A 169 37.72 -8.47 12.06
N ASP A 170 37.66 -8.19 10.78
CA ASP A 170 37.75 -9.22 9.75
C ASP A 170 39.16 -9.83 9.77
N PRO A 171 39.31 -11.12 10.08
CA PRO A 171 40.62 -11.74 10.21
C PRO A 171 41.38 -11.85 8.88
N THR A 172 40.69 -11.80 7.75
CA THR A 172 41.27 -11.93 6.41
C THR A 172 41.85 -10.61 5.94
N THR A 173 41.09 -9.52 6.11
CA THR A 173 41.49 -8.18 5.65
C THR A 173 42.14 -7.34 6.75
N ARG A 174 42.02 -7.76 8.02
CA ARG A 174 42.42 -7.01 9.22
C ARG A 174 41.83 -5.61 9.29
N THR A 175 40.55 -5.52 8.93
CA THR A 175 39.82 -4.25 8.92
C THR A 175 38.61 -4.28 9.83
N VAL A 176 38.19 -3.12 10.30
CA VAL A 176 36.92 -2.89 10.97
C VAL A 176 36.01 -2.11 10.02
N THR A 177 34.81 -2.62 9.81
CA THR A 177 33.80 -1.94 8.97
C THR A 177 33.12 -0.84 9.78
N ALA A 178 33.09 0.37 9.26
CA ALA A 178 32.26 1.43 9.77
C ALA A 178 31.22 1.85 8.71
N ARG A 179 30.07 2.29 9.17
CA ARG A 179 29.00 2.83 8.34
C ARG A 179 28.72 4.27 8.74
N ALA A 180 28.68 5.15 7.77
CA ALA A 180 28.30 6.54 7.96
C ALA A 180 27.06 6.87 7.13
N GLU A 181 26.29 7.81 7.62
CA GLU A 181 25.16 8.41 6.92
C GLU A 181 25.58 9.75 6.37
N VAL A 182 25.29 9.99 5.10
CA VAL A 182 25.72 11.16 4.33
C VAL A 182 24.50 11.73 3.62
N SER A 183 24.29 13.02 3.65
CA SER A 183 23.22 13.78 2.99
C SER A 183 23.75 14.83 2.02
#